data_927968ff4209bc93ea0d49430aa4f0b9
#
_entry.id   927968ff4209bc93ea0d49430aa4f0b9
#
_cell.length_a   1.000
_cell.length_b   1.000
_cell.length_c   1.000
_cell.angle_alpha   90.00
_cell.angle_beta   90.00
_cell.angle_gamma   90.00
#
_symmetry.space_group_name_H-M   'P 1'
#
loop_
_entity.id
_entity.type
_entity.pdbx_description
1 polymer ?
#
loop_
_entity_poly.entity_id
_entity_poly.type
_entity_poly.pdbx_seq_one_letter_code
_entity_poly.pdbx_strand_id
1 'polypeptide(L)'
;MSSTAVSSQALRLAAHRARTLPAARTGAELRAFADAAQRRNLNVHATTAAGKLKTIDDLPGPSLSTNLYWLFVKGYADKSHLLQGLQKSIYGPIWRTKFGPMDIVNVATPELIAEVIRQEGRYPVRAMVPHWKEHRDMRGYAYGLHVDTGPEWYRLRSVLNPKMLKLQEVSAYAPIIHEVVGDLLQRIKLLRSRSQDQVTVSDITSEFYKFGFEGISSILFETRLGCLQEEIPKDTLRFISATNDMLTLSMTVPLFPRWTRNILPFWKRFIQAWDDLYDVAKILIDRRMAQIEAQVSRGEPVEGMYLTYLLSSELSRAEVYITVTELLLGGVDTTSNTLSWALYHLARDPKAQERLYNEVNSVCPDRREPTTDNLSKMPYMKAVIKETLRLYPVVPGNGRFVSESEVVVANYWFPKKDSVPSVSLHNLS
;
A
#
# COMPACT_ATOMS: atom_id res chain seq x y z
N MET A 1 13.53 15.08 24.11
CA MET A 1 12.93 16.16 23.31
C MET A 1 13.77 16.39 22.06
N SER A 2 13.66 15.59 20.98
CA SER A 2 14.25 15.94 19.65
C SER A 2 13.93 14.98 18.51
N SER A 3 12.96 14.08 18.64
CA SER A 3 12.64 13.12 17.56
C SER A 3 11.42 13.49 16.70
N THR A 4 10.52 14.33 17.20
CA THR A 4 9.30 14.75 16.48
C THR A 4 9.53 15.92 15.50
N ALA A 5 10.66 16.60 15.60
CA ALA A 5 10.97 17.76 14.75
C ALA A 5 11.41 17.37 13.32
N VAL A 6 12.00 16.17 13.15
CA VAL A 6 12.59 15.77 11.86
C VAL A 6 11.52 15.35 10.85
N SER A 7 10.44 14.69 11.27
CA SER A 7 9.38 14.26 10.35
C SER A 7 8.50 15.43 9.87
N SER A 8 8.24 16.40 10.77
CA SER A 8 7.48 17.60 10.40
C SER A 8 8.28 18.54 9.50
N GLN A 9 9.61 18.54 9.63
CA GLN A 9 10.48 19.34 8.81
C GLN A 9 10.62 18.79 7.38
N ALA A 10 10.63 17.45 7.22
CA ALA A 10 10.63 16.81 5.89
C ALA A 10 9.32 17.07 5.12
N LEU A 11 8.18 17.03 5.80
CA LEU A 11 6.87 17.34 5.21
C LEU A 11 6.70 18.84 4.93
N ARG A 12 7.23 19.71 5.79
CA ARG A 12 7.25 21.17 5.54
C ARG A 12 8.17 21.54 4.38
N LEU A 13 9.31 20.88 4.24
CA LEU A 13 10.21 21.04 3.09
C LEU A 13 9.58 20.52 1.79
N ALA A 14 8.84 19.42 1.82
CA ALA A 14 8.10 18.92 0.67
C ALA A 14 6.96 19.87 0.25
N ALA A 15 6.20 20.39 1.21
CA ALA A 15 5.14 21.36 0.94
C ALA A 15 5.67 22.73 0.49
N HIS A 16 6.82 23.18 1.01
CA HIS A 16 7.46 24.43 0.60
C HIS A 16 8.09 24.32 -0.79
N ARG A 17 8.71 23.16 -1.13
CA ARG A 17 9.26 22.92 -2.48
C ARG A 17 8.18 22.74 -3.54
N ALA A 18 6.99 22.23 -3.20
CA ALA A 18 5.87 22.16 -4.12
C ALA A 18 5.33 23.55 -4.54
N ARG A 19 5.58 24.58 -3.73
CA ARG A 19 5.17 25.99 -4.03
C ARG A 19 6.17 26.77 -4.90
N THR A 20 7.40 26.27 -5.07
CA THR A 20 8.49 27.03 -5.73
C THR A 20 8.96 26.42 -7.06
N LEU A 21 8.29 25.41 -7.60
CA LEU A 21 8.59 24.92 -8.94
C LEU A 21 7.82 25.75 -9.99
N PRO A 22 8.52 26.39 -10.94
CA PRO A 22 7.87 27.12 -12.03
C PRO A 22 7.20 26.08 -12.97
N ALA A 23 5.86 26.09 -12.97
CA ALA A 23 5.03 25.20 -13.78
C ALA A 23 5.25 25.28 -15.31
N ALA A 24 5.96 26.30 -15.78
CA ALA A 24 6.12 26.60 -17.21
C ALA A 24 7.27 25.87 -17.92
N ARG A 25 8.29 25.37 -17.18
CA ARG A 25 9.43 24.68 -17.84
C ARG A 25 9.23 23.17 -18.02
N THR A 26 8.48 22.52 -17.17
CA THR A 26 8.20 21.07 -17.25
C THR A 26 7.27 20.71 -18.43
N GLY A 27 6.33 21.58 -18.77
CA GLY A 27 5.39 21.35 -19.88
C GLY A 27 6.03 21.40 -21.28
N ALA A 28 7.00 22.28 -21.49
CA ALA A 28 7.68 22.41 -22.79
C ALA A 28 8.71 21.29 -23.01
N GLU A 29 9.48 20.94 -21.99
CA GLU A 29 10.42 19.81 -22.08
C GLU A 29 9.68 18.46 -22.22
N LEU A 30 8.57 18.27 -21.54
CA LEU A 30 7.72 17.10 -21.69
C LEU A 30 7.11 17.01 -23.08
N ARG A 31 6.67 18.11 -23.67
CA ARG A 31 6.15 18.15 -25.05
C ARG A 31 7.25 17.88 -26.09
N ALA A 32 8.43 18.46 -25.96
CA ALA A 32 9.54 18.20 -26.86
C ALA A 32 10.01 16.73 -26.85
N PHE A 33 10.01 16.09 -25.67
CA PHE A 33 10.30 14.66 -25.56
C PHE A 33 9.14 13.79 -26.07
N ALA A 34 7.88 14.17 -25.83
CA ALA A 34 6.71 13.48 -26.36
C ALA A 34 6.64 13.53 -27.88
N ASP A 35 6.94 14.69 -28.50
CA ASP A 35 6.98 14.84 -29.96
C ASP A 35 8.11 14.02 -30.61
N ALA A 36 9.26 13.91 -29.94
CA ALA A 36 10.36 13.05 -30.41
C ALA A 36 10.02 11.55 -30.28
N ALA A 37 9.29 11.16 -29.23
CA ALA A 37 8.83 9.79 -29.02
C ALA A 37 7.69 9.42 -29.99
N GLN A 38 6.78 10.35 -30.26
CA GLN A 38 5.66 10.13 -31.17
C GLN A 38 6.13 9.92 -32.61
N ARG A 39 7.20 10.60 -33.06
CA ARG A 39 7.84 10.36 -34.36
C ARG A 39 8.54 8.99 -34.45
N ARG A 40 9.02 8.42 -33.33
CA ARG A 40 9.56 7.05 -33.28
C ARG A 40 8.46 5.99 -33.23
N ASN A 41 7.35 6.25 -32.54
CA ASN A 41 6.25 5.30 -32.41
C ASN A 41 5.41 5.12 -33.69
N LEU A 42 5.40 6.08 -34.61
CA LEU A 42 4.73 5.93 -35.92
C LEU A 42 5.37 4.83 -36.80
N ASN A 43 6.61 4.43 -36.51
CA ASN A 43 7.27 3.32 -37.24
C ASN A 43 7.03 1.93 -36.61
N VAL A 44 6.35 1.82 -35.45
CA VAL A 44 6.11 0.55 -34.77
C VAL A 44 4.75 -0.06 -35.13
N HIS A 45 3.82 0.71 -35.70
CA HIS A 45 2.46 0.24 -36.05
C HIS A 45 2.28 -0.37 -37.44
N ALA A 46 3.34 -0.49 -38.20
CA ALA A 46 3.26 -1.07 -39.57
C ALA A 46 4.11 -2.34 -39.67
N THR A 47 3.64 -3.45 -39.11
CA THR A 47 3.84 -4.81 -39.67
C THR A 47 3.25 -5.89 -38.76
N THR A 48 1.94 -6.07 -38.82
CA THR A 48 1.28 -7.30 -38.41
C THR A 48 1.11 -8.18 -39.64
N ALA A 49 2.13 -8.97 -39.92
CA ALA A 49 2.01 -10.17 -40.78
C ALA A 49 2.93 -11.22 -40.14
N ALA A 50 2.40 -12.40 -39.83
CA ALA A 50 3.05 -13.65 -39.40
C ALA A 50 4.53 -13.50 -38.98
N GLY A 51 4.80 -12.77 -37.91
CA GLY A 51 6.14 -12.43 -37.48
C GLY A 51 6.54 -13.17 -36.23
N LYS A 52 7.78 -13.60 -36.18
CA LYS A 52 8.50 -14.18 -35.03
C LYS A 52 8.21 -13.35 -33.77
N LEU A 53 7.78 -13.99 -32.68
CA LEU A 53 7.62 -13.34 -31.36
C LEU A 53 8.88 -12.57 -30.99
N LYS A 54 8.71 -11.35 -30.50
CA LYS A 54 9.81 -10.53 -29.97
C LYS A 54 10.27 -11.09 -28.62
N THR A 55 11.52 -10.87 -28.30
CA THR A 55 12.10 -11.26 -27.02
C THR A 55 12.13 -10.10 -26.04
N ILE A 56 12.48 -10.35 -24.80
CA ILE A 56 12.65 -9.34 -23.76
C ILE A 56 13.74 -8.30 -24.12
N ASP A 57 14.72 -8.67 -24.95
CA ASP A 57 15.79 -7.78 -25.38
C ASP A 57 15.35 -6.77 -26.46
N ASP A 58 14.22 -7.03 -27.12
CA ASP A 58 13.59 -6.13 -28.08
C ASP A 58 12.71 -5.06 -27.41
N LEU A 59 12.52 -5.11 -26.08
CA LEU A 59 11.73 -4.13 -25.36
C LEU A 59 12.43 -2.76 -25.31
N PRO A 60 11.69 -1.67 -25.58
CA PRO A 60 12.23 -0.33 -25.37
C PRO A 60 12.47 -0.08 -23.88
N GLY A 61 13.39 0.84 -23.58
CA GLY A 61 13.63 1.24 -22.19
C GLY A 61 14.82 2.18 -22.05
N PRO A 62 15.00 2.77 -20.87
CA PRO A 62 16.13 3.64 -20.58
C PRO A 62 17.44 2.87 -20.53
N SER A 63 18.51 3.48 -21.00
CA SER A 63 19.87 3.02 -20.70
C SER A 63 20.16 3.14 -19.20
N LEU A 64 21.16 2.43 -18.72
CA LEU A 64 21.56 2.53 -17.32
C LEU A 64 21.93 3.97 -16.92
N SER A 65 22.67 4.68 -17.76
CA SER A 65 23.05 6.08 -17.53
C SER A 65 21.85 7.01 -17.50
N THR A 66 20.88 6.83 -18.39
CA THR A 66 19.63 7.59 -18.40
C THR A 66 18.83 7.35 -17.11
N ASN A 67 18.76 6.11 -16.66
CA ASN A 67 18.05 5.74 -15.43
C ASN A 67 18.70 6.36 -14.18
N LEU A 68 20.02 6.27 -14.07
CA LEU A 68 20.78 6.91 -12.99
C LEU A 68 20.61 8.43 -12.99
N TYR A 69 20.67 9.07 -14.16
CA TYR A 69 20.43 10.50 -14.31
C TYR A 69 19.04 10.89 -13.81
N TRP A 70 17.99 10.16 -14.19
CA TRP A 70 16.64 10.45 -13.70
C TRP A 70 16.51 10.25 -12.21
N LEU A 71 17.03 9.16 -11.68
CA LEU A 71 16.91 8.86 -10.25
C LEU A 71 17.65 9.89 -9.38
N PHE A 72 18.91 10.17 -9.69
CA PHE A 72 19.77 10.93 -8.77
C PHE A 72 19.94 12.40 -9.17
N VAL A 73 19.99 12.72 -10.45
CA VAL A 73 20.17 14.12 -10.90
C VAL A 73 18.82 14.84 -11.02
N LYS A 74 17.81 14.19 -11.58
CA LYS A 74 16.45 14.76 -11.70
C LYS A 74 15.59 14.56 -10.44
N GLY A 75 16.06 13.81 -9.44
CA GLY A 75 15.41 13.64 -8.16
C GLY A 75 14.14 12.79 -8.21
N TYR A 76 14.12 11.75 -9.05
CA TYR A 76 13.01 10.80 -9.12
C TYR A 76 13.16 9.59 -8.19
N ALA A 77 14.23 9.51 -7.38
CA ALA A 77 14.48 8.36 -6.52
C ALA A 77 13.34 8.12 -5.50
N ASP A 78 12.75 9.20 -4.98
CA ASP A 78 11.61 9.19 -4.07
C ASP A 78 10.25 9.42 -4.77
N LYS A 79 10.25 9.48 -6.10
CA LYS A 79 9.08 9.79 -6.94
C LYS A 79 8.94 8.79 -8.08
N SER A 80 9.10 7.51 -7.77
CA SER A 80 9.10 6.42 -8.76
C SER A 80 7.83 6.41 -9.62
N HIS A 81 6.67 6.72 -9.07
CA HIS A 81 5.40 6.82 -9.78
C HIS A 81 5.43 7.91 -10.88
N LEU A 82 6.07 9.06 -10.63
CA LEU A 82 6.23 10.11 -11.65
C LEU A 82 7.22 9.69 -12.73
N LEU A 83 8.32 9.00 -12.35
CA LEU A 83 9.28 8.45 -13.30
C LEU A 83 8.63 7.41 -14.21
N GLN A 84 7.80 6.54 -13.68
CA GLN A 84 7.06 5.54 -14.46
C GLN A 84 6.10 6.19 -15.46
N GLY A 85 5.39 7.26 -15.07
CA GLY A 85 4.56 8.07 -15.98
C GLY A 85 5.36 8.68 -17.11
N LEU A 86 6.54 9.24 -16.81
CA LEU A 86 7.47 9.75 -17.81
C LEU A 86 7.97 8.64 -18.73
N GLN A 87 8.38 7.50 -18.20
CA GLN A 87 8.86 6.36 -18.99
C GLN A 87 7.75 5.81 -19.90
N LYS A 88 6.51 5.67 -19.41
CA LYS A 88 5.35 5.30 -20.23
C LYS A 88 5.15 6.25 -21.41
N SER A 89 5.28 7.55 -21.20
CA SER A 89 5.12 8.55 -22.29
C SER A 89 6.22 8.47 -23.34
N ILE A 90 7.42 8.02 -22.97
CA ILE A 90 8.58 7.92 -23.87
C ILE A 90 8.62 6.56 -24.60
N TYR A 91 8.40 5.47 -23.84
CA TYR A 91 8.64 4.10 -24.33
C TYR A 91 7.36 3.36 -24.71
N GLY A 92 6.19 3.91 -24.36
CA GLY A 92 4.90 3.27 -24.62
C GLY A 92 4.41 2.41 -23.43
N PRO A 93 3.39 1.58 -23.66
CA PRO A 93 2.67 0.88 -22.60
C PRO A 93 3.41 -0.32 -21.99
N ILE A 94 4.49 -0.76 -22.62
CA ILE A 94 5.38 -1.82 -22.16
C ILE A 94 6.84 -1.44 -22.38
N TRP A 95 7.66 -1.50 -21.33
CA TRP A 95 9.09 -1.17 -21.43
C TRP A 95 9.90 -1.91 -20.38
N ARG A 96 11.21 -2.03 -20.62
CA ARG A 96 12.16 -2.70 -19.72
C ARG A 96 13.00 -1.67 -18.97
N THR A 97 13.16 -1.86 -17.67
CA THR A 97 14.04 -1.04 -16.82
C THR A 97 15.07 -1.93 -16.15
N LYS A 98 16.36 -1.63 -16.34
CA LYS A 98 17.48 -2.28 -15.64
C LYS A 98 18.09 -1.35 -14.62
N PHE A 99 18.24 -1.85 -13.37
CA PHE A 99 18.92 -1.14 -12.32
C PHE A 99 19.64 -2.13 -11.40
N GLY A 100 20.97 -2.21 -11.52
CA GLY A 100 21.75 -3.22 -10.81
C GLY A 100 21.27 -4.65 -11.14
N PRO A 101 20.98 -5.46 -10.11
CA PRO A 101 20.44 -6.80 -10.31
C PRO A 101 18.96 -6.83 -10.72
N MET A 102 18.27 -5.70 -10.65
CA MET A 102 16.85 -5.61 -11.00
C MET A 102 16.71 -5.44 -12.51
N ASP A 103 15.99 -6.37 -13.11
CA ASP A 103 15.58 -6.36 -14.51
C ASP A 103 14.05 -6.46 -14.53
N ILE A 104 13.38 -5.35 -14.83
CA ILE A 104 11.94 -5.21 -14.65
C ILE A 104 11.29 -4.86 -15.97
N VAL A 105 10.28 -5.64 -16.36
CA VAL A 105 9.37 -5.28 -17.45
C VAL A 105 8.17 -4.56 -16.86
N ASN A 106 7.94 -3.35 -17.30
CA ASN A 106 6.86 -2.50 -16.84
C ASN A 106 5.70 -2.59 -17.83
N VAL A 107 4.50 -2.78 -17.30
CA VAL A 107 3.24 -2.88 -18.07
C VAL A 107 2.26 -1.87 -17.49
N ALA A 108 1.71 -1.00 -18.33
CA ALA A 108 1.01 0.20 -17.87
C ALA A 108 -0.32 0.50 -18.59
N THR A 109 -1.01 -0.52 -19.08
CA THR A 109 -2.40 -0.38 -19.55
C THR A 109 -3.27 -1.49 -19.00
N PRO A 110 -4.57 -1.24 -18.77
CA PRO A 110 -5.49 -2.24 -18.23
C PRO A 110 -5.53 -3.53 -19.06
N GLU A 111 -5.45 -3.42 -20.39
CA GLU A 111 -5.51 -4.56 -21.32
C GLU A 111 -4.30 -5.48 -21.13
N LEU A 112 -3.09 -4.89 -21.12
CA LEU A 112 -1.85 -5.64 -20.95
C LEU A 112 -1.71 -6.19 -19.52
N ILE A 113 -2.15 -5.44 -18.52
CA ILE A 113 -2.21 -5.93 -17.13
C ILE A 113 -3.14 -7.16 -17.04
N ALA A 114 -4.32 -7.08 -17.66
CA ALA A 114 -5.24 -8.20 -17.71
C ALA A 114 -4.65 -9.40 -18.47
N GLU A 115 -3.87 -9.17 -19.54
CA GLU A 115 -3.17 -10.20 -20.27
C GLU A 115 -2.16 -10.96 -19.39
N VAL A 116 -1.37 -10.21 -18.58
CA VAL A 116 -0.45 -10.81 -17.60
C VAL A 116 -1.19 -11.63 -16.55
N ILE A 117 -2.23 -11.03 -15.93
CA ILE A 117 -2.98 -11.68 -14.84
C ILE A 117 -3.69 -12.95 -15.31
N ARG A 118 -4.23 -12.97 -16.53
CA ARG A 118 -4.89 -14.17 -17.07
C ARG A 118 -3.94 -15.35 -17.30
N GLN A 119 -2.65 -15.09 -17.44
CA GLN A 119 -1.61 -16.11 -17.62
C GLN A 119 -0.95 -16.51 -16.30
N GLU A 120 -1.39 -15.95 -15.17
CA GLU A 120 -0.99 -16.42 -13.85
C GLU A 120 -1.48 -17.85 -13.65
N GLY A 121 -0.62 -18.70 -13.11
CA GLY A 121 -0.99 -20.04 -12.70
C GLY A 121 -1.85 -20.02 -11.42
N ARG A 122 -2.15 -21.20 -10.91
CA ARG A 122 -2.89 -21.38 -9.66
C ARG A 122 -2.18 -20.70 -8.46
N TYR A 123 -0.87 -20.58 -8.52
CA TYR A 123 -0.01 -20.04 -7.47
C TYR A 123 0.80 -18.86 -8.00
N PRO A 124 0.19 -17.67 -8.14
CA PRO A 124 0.89 -16.51 -8.67
C PRO A 124 2.11 -16.15 -7.82
N VAL A 125 3.28 -16.07 -8.44
CA VAL A 125 4.50 -15.64 -7.77
C VAL A 125 4.61 -14.13 -7.89
N ARG A 126 4.43 -13.45 -6.75
CA ARG A 126 4.50 -11.99 -6.67
C ARG A 126 5.95 -11.52 -6.62
N ALA A 127 6.18 -10.23 -6.84
CA ALA A 127 7.51 -9.64 -6.66
C ALA A 127 8.00 -9.94 -5.23
N MET A 128 9.15 -10.59 -5.16
CA MET A 128 9.72 -10.97 -3.87
C MET A 128 10.29 -9.76 -3.13
N VAL A 129 10.15 -9.78 -1.83
CA VAL A 129 10.76 -8.83 -0.89
C VAL A 129 11.85 -9.57 -0.09
N PRO A 130 13.01 -9.83 -0.70
CA PRO A 130 14.02 -10.73 -0.12
C PRO A 130 14.54 -10.24 1.23
N HIS A 131 14.56 -8.93 1.46
CA HIS A 131 14.96 -8.34 2.73
C HIS A 131 13.92 -8.56 3.85
N TRP A 132 12.62 -8.71 3.51
CA TRP A 132 11.59 -9.10 4.49
C TRP A 132 11.76 -10.58 4.87
N LYS A 133 11.99 -11.43 3.86
CA LYS A 133 12.29 -12.84 4.09
C LYS A 133 13.51 -13.01 4.98
N GLU A 134 14.57 -12.26 4.71
CA GLU A 134 15.81 -12.28 5.48
C GLU A 134 15.59 -11.93 6.97
N HIS A 135 14.72 -10.96 7.26
CA HIS A 135 14.33 -10.69 8.66
C HIS A 135 13.62 -11.89 9.29
N ARG A 136 12.69 -12.55 8.57
CA ARG A 136 12.00 -13.75 9.07
C ARG A 136 13.00 -14.88 9.35
N ASP A 137 13.92 -15.13 8.42
CA ASP A 137 14.96 -16.14 8.57
C ASP A 137 15.87 -15.84 9.80
N MET A 138 16.25 -14.60 10.01
CA MET A 138 17.07 -14.17 11.16
C MET A 138 16.37 -14.35 12.50
N ARG A 139 15.04 -14.24 12.57
CA ARG A 139 14.24 -14.36 13.79
C ARG A 139 13.60 -15.73 13.99
N GLY A 140 13.69 -16.62 13.00
CA GLY A 140 13.00 -17.90 13.02
C GLY A 140 11.47 -17.77 12.96
N TYR A 141 10.98 -16.70 12.30
CA TYR A 141 9.53 -16.46 12.16
C TYR A 141 8.96 -17.18 10.95
N ALA A 142 7.65 -17.44 10.97
CA ALA A 142 6.91 -17.84 9.77
C ALA A 142 6.97 -16.72 8.73
N TYR A 143 6.74 -17.05 7.44
CA TYR A 143 6.90 -16.07 6.38
C TYR A 143 5.70 -15.14 6.23
N GLY A 144 4.47 -15.65 6.33
CA GLY A 144 3.25 -14.84 6.20
C GLY A 144 2.88 -14.51 4.75
N LEU A 145 1.78 -13.77 4.60
CA LEU A 145 1.15 -13.52 3.30
C LEU A 145 2.01 -12.76 2.30
N HIS A 146 2.89 -11.87 2.78
CA HIS A 146 3.71 -11.03 1.91
C HIS A 146 4.97 -11.73 1.41
N VAL A 147 5.48 -12.70 2.16
CA VAL A 147 6.74 -13.37 1.88
C VAL A 147 6.52 -14.77 1.30
N ASP A 148 5.48 -15.48 1.75
CA ASP A 148 5.16 -16.81 1.22
C ASP A 148 4.73 -16.78 -0.24
N THR A 149 5.03 -17.85 -0.92
CA THR A 149 4.72 -18.08 -2.34
C THR A 149 4.21 -19.51 -2.57
N GLY A 150 3.64 -19.77 -3.73
CA GLY A 150 3.24 -21.10 -4.12
C GLY A 150 2.10 -21.69 -3.28
N PRO A 151 2.12 -23.03 -3.02
CA PRO A 151 1.07 -23.72 -2.28
C PRO A 151 0.87 -23.19 -0.86
N GLU A 152 1.94 -22.84 -0.15
CA GLU A 152 1.85 -22.32 1.22
C GLU A 152 1.15 -20.96 1.27
N TRP A 153 1.49 -20.05 0.36
CA TRP A 153 0.75 -18.79 0.23
C TRP A 153 -0.74 -19.04 -0.07
N TYR A 154 -1.04 -20.01 -0.94
CA TYR A 154 -2.42 -20.33 -1.29
C TYR A 154 -3.19 -20.90 -0.08
N ARG A 155 -2.56 -21.76 0.72
CA ARG A 155 -3.13 -22.30 1.95
C ARG A 155 -3.49 -21.18 2.93
N LEU A 156 -2.54 -20.27 3.22
CA LEU A 156 -2.78 -19.09 4.06
C LEU A 156 -3.95 -18.24 3.54
N ARG A 157 -3.94 -17.92 2.24
CA ARG A 157 -5.02 -17.14 1.62
C ARG A 157 -6.38 -17.82 1.70
N SER A 158 -6.42 -19.14 1.58
CA SER A 158 -7.67 -19.90 1.68
C SER A 158 -8.30 -19.81 3.06
N VAL A 159 -7.50 -19.79 4.12
CA VAL A 159 -7.96 -19.57 5.48
C VAL A 159 -8.42 -18.13 5.71
N LEU A 160 -7.65 -17.14 5.22
CA LEU A 160 -7.87 -15.73 5.56
C LEU A 160 -9.00 -15.07 4.75
N ASN A 161 -9.10 -15.38 3.44
CA ASN A 161 -10.02 -14.70 2.54
C ASN A 161 -11.50 -14.72 2.96
N PRO A 162 -12.07 -15.81 3.49
CA PRO A 162 -13.48 -15.85 3.86
C PRO A 162 -13.88 -14.73 4.82
N LYS A 163 -13.09 -14.47 5.84
CA LYS A 163 -13.37 -13.43 6.85
C LYS A 163 -12.92 -12.02 6.45
N MET A 164 -11.97 -11.92 5.49
CA MET A 164 -11.44 -10.63 5.04
C MET A 164 -12.22 -10.03 3.87
N LEU A 165 -12.71 -10.84 2.94
CA LEU A 165 -13.14 -10.36 1.63
C LEU A 165 -14.63 -10.60 1.35
N LYS A 166 -15.31 -11.50 2.07
CA LYS A 166 -16.75 -11.69 1.87
C LYS A 166 -17.52 -10.51 2.47
N LEU A 167 -18.28 -9.82 1.64
CA LEU A 167 -19.02 -8.61 2.05
C LEU A 167 -19.91 -8.84 3.29
N GLN A 168 -20.55 -10.01 3.38
CA GLN A 168 -21.40 -10.37 4.53
C GLN A 168 -20.59 -10.45 5.83
N GLU A 169 -19.39 -11.02 5.79
CA GLU A 169 -18.50 -11.11 6.97
C GLU A 169 -17.94 -9.74 7.33
N VAL A 170 -17.53 -8.96 6.32
CA VAL A 170 -17.00 -7.61 6.53
C VAL A 170 -18.06 -6.66 7.09
N SER A 171 -19.32 -6.81 6.70
CA SER A 171 -20.42 -5.97 7.22
C SER A 171 -20.66 -6.16 8.72
N ALA A 172 -20.28 -7.30 9.28
CA ALA A 172 -20.37 -7.55 10.73
C ALA A 172 -19.42 -6.63 11.55
N TYR A 173 -18.39 -6.06 10.92
CA TYR A 173 -17.48 -5.12 11.57
C TYR A 173 -18.01 -3.67 11.61
N ALA A 174 -19.13 -3.38 10.93
CA ALA A 174 -19.65 -2.02 10.83
C ALA A 174 -19.92 -1.35 12.19
N PRO A 175 -20.53 -1.99 13.20
CA PRO A 175 -20.79 -1.35 14.49
C PRO A 175 -19.51 -0.85 15.17
N ILE A 176 -18.46 -1.67 15.22
CA ILE A 176 -17.20 -1.28 15.85
C ILE A 176 -16.48 -0.16 15.08
N ILE A 177 -16.61 -0.16 13.75
CA ILE A 177 -16.04 0.93 12.91
C ILE A 177 -16.81 2.23 13.12
N HIS A 178 -18.13 2.19 13.32
CA HIS A 178 -18.93 3.39 13.65
C HIS A 178 -18.46 4.03 14.95
N GLU A 179 -18.17 3.25 15.99
CA GLU A 179 -17.60 3.76 17.23
C GLU A 179 -16.25 4.44 16.99
N VAL A 180 -15.35 3.80 16.21
CA VAL A 180 -14.04 4.35 15.88
C VAL A 180 -14.17 5.67 15.10
N VAL A 181 -15.12 5.76 14.17
CA VAL A 181 -15.42 6.99 13.44
C VAL A 181 -15.95 8.07 14.40
N GLY A 182 -16.81 7.70 15.33
CA GLY A 182 -17.32 8.60 16.39
C GLY A 182 -16.16 9.23 17.18
N ASP A 183 -15.22 8.41 17.63
CA ASP A 183 -14.03 8.86 18.37
C ASP A 183 -13.14 9.77 17.51
N LEU A 184 -12.95 9.47 16.22
CA LEU A 184 -12.22 10.33 15.30
C LEU A 184 -12.88 11.71 15.19
N LEU A 185 -14.20 11.76 15.05
CA LEU A 185 -14.94 13.02 14.94
C LEU A 185 -14.85 13.85 16.24
N GLN A 186 -14.91 13.21 17.40
CA GLN A 186 -14.71 13.86 18.69
C GLN A 186 -13.26 14.38 18.80
N ARG A 187 -12.29 13.56 18.43
CA ARG A 187 -10.87 13.95 18.42
C ARG A 187 -10.60 15.17 17.52
N ILE A 188 -11.16 15.19 16.32
CA ILE A 188 -11.06 16.34 15.41
C ILE A 188 -11.66 17.60 16.05
N LYS A 189 -12.83 17.51 16.70
CA LYS A 189 -13.45 18.64 17.40
C LYS A 189 -12.56 19.15 18.53
N LEU A 190 -11.99 18.25 19.31
CA LEU A 190 -11.07 18.59 20.41
C LEU A 190 -9.80 19.30 19.89
N LEU A 191 -9.18 18.78 18.83
CA LEU A 191 -7.98 19.39 18.24
C LEU A 191 -8.26 20.77 17.65
N ARG A 192 -9.42 20.95 17.02
CA ARG A 192 -9.87 22.26 16.53
C ARG A 192 -10.05 23.25 17.69
N SER A 193 -10.72 22.86 18.77
CA SER A 193 -10.94 23.75 19.92
C SER A 193 -9.65 24.18 20.62
N ARG A 194 -8.56 23.40 20.46
CA ARG A 194 -7.23 23.70 21.00
C ARG A 194 -6.32 24.49 20.04
N SER A 195 -6.73 24.64 18.78
CA SER A 195 -5.97 25.45 17.82
C SER A 195 -6.22 26.95 18.05
N GLN A 196 -5.26 27.79 17.65
CA GLN A 196 -5.36 29.26 17.84
C GLN A 196 -6.57 29.86 17.13
N ASP A 197 -6.91 29.37 15.96
CA ASP A 197 -8.04 29.80 15.13
C ASP A 197 -9.35 29.05 15.42
N GLN A 198 -9.31 28.04 16.30
CA GLN A 198 -10.42 27.15 16.61
C GLN A 198 -11.05 26.42 15.41
N VAL A 199 -10.34 26.41 14.29
CA VAL A 199 -10.82 25.83 13.01
C VAL A 199 -9.86 24.80 12.47
N THR A 200 -8.55 24.99 12.62
CA THR A 200 -7.52 24.21 11.97
C THR A 200 -7.09 22.98 12.79
N VAL A 201 -6.85 21.87 12.14
CA VAL A 201 -6.10 20.74 12.67
C VAL A 201 -4.74 20.70 11.98
N SER A 202 -3.66 20.89 12.72
CA SER A 202 -2.31 21.08 12.16
C SER A 202 -1.76 19.87 11.42
N ASP A 203 -2.07 18.67 11.87
CA ASP A 203 -1.61 17.40 11.29
C ASP A 203 -2.73 16.36 11.29
N ILE A 204 -3.66 16.51 10.36
CA ILE A 204 -4.78 15.57 10.22
C ILE A 204 -4.33 14.19 9.76
N THR A 205 -3.23 14.08 9.02
CA THR A 205 -2.71 12.79 8.54
C THR A 205 -2.30 11.90 9.70
N SER A 206 -1.62 12.46 10.71
CA SER A 206 -1.27 11.72 11.94
C SER A 206 -2.52 11.19 12.66
N GLU A 207 -3.62 11.92 12.65
CA GLU A 207 -4.88 11.47 13.25
C GLU A 207 -5.50 10.32 12.43
N PHE A 208 -5.36 10.33 11.10
CA PHE A 208 -5.82 9.22 10.25
C PHE A 208 -4.99 7.95 10.44
N TYR A 209 -3.71 8.06 10.73
CA TYR A 209 -2.89 6.88 11.10
C TYR A 209 -3.38 6.24 12.41
N LYS A 210 -3.71 7.05 13.42
CA LYS A 210 -4.31 6.57 14.68
C LYS A 210 -5.68 5.95 14.44
N PHE A 211 -6.49 6.55 13.59
CA PHE A 211 -7.78 6.00 13.17
C PHE A 211 -7.63 4.65 12.46
N GLY A 212 -6.72 4.55 11.50
CA GLY A 212 -6.44 3.30 10.80
C GLY A 212 -5.97 2.20 11.76
N PHE A 213 -5.08 2.54 12.70
CA PHE A 213 -4.60 1.59 13.70
C PHE A 213 -5.71 1.17 14.67
N GLU A 214 -6.51 2.10 15.19
CA GLU A 214 -7.66 1.79 16.04
C GLU A 214 -8.67 0.90 15.33
N GLY A 215 -9.03 1.25 14.07
CA GLY A 215 -10.02 0.50 13.31
C GLY A 215 -9.60 -0.94 13.03
N ILE A 216 -8.40 -1.14 12.50
CA ILE A 216 -7.93 -2.50 12.20
C ILE A 216 -7.68 -3.31 13.49
N SER A 217 -7.15 -2.69 14.54
CA SER A 217 -6.91 -3.34 15.82
C SER A 217 -8.23 -3.77 16.49
N SER A 218 -9.27 -2.93 16.41
CA SER A 218 -10.59 -3.25 16.95
C SER A 218 -11.22 -4.47 16.27
N ILE A 219 -10.97 -4.65 14.96
CA ILE A 219 -11.42 -5.83 14.21
C ILE A 219 -10.56 -7.06 14.57
N LEU A 220 -9.24 -6.92 14.57
CA LEU A 220 -8.32 -8.03 14.78
C LEU A 220 -8.35 -8.55 16.21
N PHE A 221 -8.32 -7.65 17.20
CA PHE A 221 -8.23 -8.02 18.62
C PHE A 221 -9.57 -7.93 19.38
N GLU A 222 -10.63 -7.49 18.67
CA GLU A 222 -11.98 -7.37 19.24
C GLU A 222 -12.00 -6.49 20.51
N THR A 223 -11.07 -5.55 20.57
CA THR A 223 -10.87 -4.66 21.71
C THR A 223 -10.43 -3.28 21.23
N ARG A 224 -11.04 -2.25 21.83
CA ARG A 224 -10.65 -0.87 21.58
C ARG A 224 -9.34 -0.57 22.30
N LEU A 225 -8.38 0.01 21.59
CA LEU A 225 -7.05 0.34 22.14
C LEU A 225 -6.98 1.76 22.69
N GLY A 226 -7.90 2.64 22.29
CA GLY A 226 -7.93 4.04 22.72
C GLY A 226 -6.94 4.93 21.99
N CYS A 227 -6.61 4.61 20.74
CA CYS A 227 -5.63 5.37 19.93
C CYS A 227 -6.07 6.80 19.62
N LEU A 228 -7.37 7.09 19.73
CA LEU A 228 -7.97 8.40 19.49
C LEU A 228 -8.28 9.16 20.78
N GLN A 229 -7.98 8.58 21.94
CA GLN A 229 -8.15 9.23 23.24
C GLN A 229 -7.13 10.36 23.43
N GLU A 230 -7.28 11.12 24.53
CA GLU A 230 -6.37 12.22 24.83
C GLU A 230 -4.95 11.72 25.10
N GLU A 231 -4.82 10.68 25.91
CA GLU A 231 -3.57 9.96 26.14
C GLU A 231 -3.46 8.78 25.16
N ILE A 232 -2.57 8.90 24.22
CA ILE A 232 -2.35 7.89 23.17
C ILE A 232 -1.45 6.79 23.73
N PRO A 233 -1.84 5.51 23.61
CA PRO A 233 -0.99 4.38 24.02
C PRO A 233 0.38 4.42 23.33
N LYS A 234 1.44 4.15 24.09
CA LYS A 234 2.82 4.17 23.59
C LYS A 234 3.03 3.18 22.45
N ASP A 235 2.39 2.02 22.52
CA ASP A 235 2.46 0.98 21.50
C ASP A 235 1.85 1.43 20.18
N THR A 236 0.82 2.28 20.19
CA THR A 236 0.26 2.91 18.98
C THR A 236 1.31 3.75 18.26
N LEU A 237 1.99 4.63 19.00
CA LEU A 237 3.00 5.50 18.41
C LEU A 237 4.22 4.71 17.93
N ARG A 238 4.62 3.69 18.70
CA ARG A 238 5.71 2.76 18.34
C ARG A 238 5.39 2.04 17.03
N PHE A 239 4.19 1.49 16.91
CA PHE A 239 3.76 0.77 15.69
C PHE A 239 3.70 1.67 14.47
N ILE A 240 3.09 2.86 14.59
CA ILE A 240 2.99 3.82 13.47
C ILE A 240 4.39 4.27 13.02
N SER A 241 5.28 4.58 13.95
CA SER A 241 6.66 4.95 13.63
C SER A 241 7.42 3.81 12.95
N ALA A 242 7.28 2.59 13.47
CA ALA A 242 7.90 1.40 12.91
C ALA A 242 7.36 1.08 11.50
N THR A 243 6.05 1.26 11.26
CA THR A 243 5.44 1.11 9.92
C THR A 243 6.10 2.05 8.92
N ASN A 244 6.22 3.33 9.26
CA ASN A 244 6.84 4.32 8.37
C ASN A 244 8.31 4.02 8.08
N ASP A 245 9.09 3.68 9.11
CA ASP A 245 10.51 3.31 8.96
C ASP A 245 10.66 2.04 8.12
N MET A 246 9.86 1.01 8.36
CA MET A 246 9.90 -0.24 7.63
C MET A 246 9.57 -0.05 6.14
N LEU A 247 8.50 0.68 5.81
CA LEU A 247 8.12 0.94 4.41
C LEU A 247 9.17 1.78 3.69
N THR A 248 9.66 2.86 4.31
CA THR A 248 10.68 3.72 3.74
C THR A 248 11.99 2.98 3.50
N LEU A 249 12.43 2.19 4.48
CA LEU A 249 13.66 1.42 4.41
C LEU A 249 13.54 0.21 3.48
N SER A 250 12.35 -0.33 3.27
CA SER A 250 12.09 -1.36 2.25
C SER A 250 12.41 -0.90 0.83
N MET A 251 12.29 0.40 0.54
CA MET A 251 12.71 0.97 -0.74
C MET A 251 14.23 1.22 -0.80
N THR A 252 14.86 1.45 0.34
CA THR A 252 16.29 1.81 0.42
C THR A 252 17.20 0.58 0.45
N VAL A 253 16.87 -0.41 1.27
CA VAL A 253 17.68 -1.62 1.51
C VAL A 253 18.08 -2.37 0.24
N PRO A 254 17.17 -2.58 -0.76
CA PRO A 254 17.52 -3.29 -1.99
C PRO A 254 18.51 -2.56 -2.90
N LEU A 255 18.68 -1.25 -2.73
CA LEU A 255 19.60 -0.45 -3.55
C LEU A 255 21.05 -0.68 -3.21
N PHE A 256 21.34 -1.25 -2.05
CA PHE A 256 22.70 -1.43 -1.54
C PHE A 256 23.12 -2.91 -1.50
N PRO A 257 24.37 -3.21 -1.84
CA PRO A 257 24.91 -4.57 -1.74
C PRO A 257 24.86 -5.10 -0.29
N ARG A 258 24.69 -6.41 -0.14
CA ARG A 258 24.54 -7.05 1.19
C ARG A 258 25.67 -6.75 2.17
N TRP A 259 26.91 -6.61 1.70
CA TRP A 259 28.06 -6.33 2.57
C TRP A 259 27.97 -4.97 3.27
N THR A 260 27.23 -3.99 2.72
CA THR A 260 27.05 -2.66 3.33
C THR A 260 26.17 -2.69 4.59
N ARG A 261 25.42 -3.76 4.80
CA ARG A 261 24.42 -3.89 5.89
C ARG A 261 25.06 -3.82 7.28
N ASN A 262 26.30 -4.28 7.42
CA ASN A 262 27.04 -4.23 8.68
C ASN A 262 27.67 -2.85 8.94
N ILE A 263 27.78 -2.01 7.92
CA ILE A 263 28.46 -0.71 7.97
C ILE A 263 27.44 0.42 8.07
N LEU A 264 26.38 0.36 7.26
CA LEU A 264 25.39 1.43 7.14
C LEU A 264 24.21 1.23 8.10
N PRO A 265 23.69 2.30 8.71
CA PRO A 265 22.70 2.19 9.79
C PRO A 265 21.30 1.76 9.32
N PHE A 266 21.00 1.92 8.03
CA PHE A 266 19.64 1.66 7.51
C PHE A 266 19.19 0.20 7.67
N TRP A 267 20.12 -0.78 7.58
CA TRP A 267 19.78 -2.19 7.78
C TRP A 267 19.36 -2.46 9.22
N LYS A 268 20.12 -1.97 10.19
CA LYS A 268 19.79 -2.12 11.61
C LYS A 268 18.44 -1.47 11.94
N ARG A 269 18.19 -0.28 11.39
CA ARG A 269 16.90 0.41 11.56
C ARG A 269 15.75 -0.37 10.92
N PHE A 270 15.96 -0.97 9.76
CA PHE A 270 14.98 -1.82 9.09
C PHE A 270 14.63 -3.05 9.94
N ILE A 271 15.61 -3.75 10.48
CA ILE A 271 15.41 -4.89 11.38
C ILE A 271 14.66 -4.45 12.63
N GLN A 272 15.09 -3.35 13.27
CA GLN A 272 14.41 -2.81 14.45
C GLN A 272 12.96 -2.44 14.18
N ALA A 273 12.66 -1.85 13.04
CA ALA A 273 11.30 -1.51 12.66
C ALA A 273 10.40 -2.77 12.55
N TRP A 274 10.91 -3.84 11.94
CA TRP A 274 10.18 -5.12 11.91
C TRP A 274 10.03 -5.76 13.29
N ASP A 275 11.06 -5.69 14.13
CA ASP A 275 11.00 -6.19 15.51
C ASP A 275 9.93 -5.42 16.29
N ASP A 276 9.89 -4.09 16.17
CA ASP A 276 8.88 -3.25 16.82
C ASP A 276 7.45 -3.57 16.35
N LEU A 277 7.25 -3.79 15.05
CA LEU A 277 5.95 -4.19 14.49
C LEU A 277 5.50 -5.54 15.07
N TYR A 278 6.41 -6.52 15.09
CA TYR A 278 6.11 -7.86 15.59
C TYR A 278 5.85 -7.85 17.10
N ASP A 279 6.65 -7.14 17.87
CA ASP A 279 6.52 -7.05 19.34
C ASP A 279 5.16 -6.44 19.74
N VAL A 280 4.79 -5.31 19.09
CA VAL A 280 3.50 -4.68 19.41
C VAL A 280 2.35 -5.62 19.04
N ALA A 281 2.37 -6.23 17.86
CA ALA A 281 1.36 -7.19 17.48
C ALA A 281 1.30 -8.38 18.44
N LYS A 282 2.47 -8.90 18.84
CA LYS A 282 2.57 -10.01 19.81
C LYS A 282 1.93 -9.65 21.16
N ILE A 283 2.20 -8.48 21.71
CA ILE A 283 1.60 -8.01 22.97
C ILE A 283 0.08 -8.02 22.86
N LEU A 284 -0.48 -7.52 21.75
CA LEU A 284 -1.92 -7.45 21.55
C LEU A 284 -2.54 -8.84 21.35
N ILE A 285 -1.89 -9.72 20.60
CA ILE A 285 -2.32 -11.11 20.40
C ILE A 285 -2.32 -11.87 21.73
N ASP A 286 -1.21 -11.81 22.48
CA ASP A 286 -1.07 -12.51 23.75
C ASP A 286 -2.12 -12.05 24.76
N ARG A 287 -2.41 -10.74 24.82
CA ARG A 287 -3.47 -10.17 25.67
C ARG A 287 -4.84 -10.77 25.32
N ARG A 288 -5.18 -10.82 24.02
CA ARG A 288 -6.47 -11.38 23.59
C ARG A 288 -6.54 -12.88 23.84
N MET A 289 -5.46 -13.61 23.61
CA MET A 289 -5.40 -15.04 23.91
C MET A 289 -5.64 -15.32 25.39
N ALA A 290 -5.01 -14.56 26.29
CA ALA A 290 -5.23 -14.69 27.74
C ALA A 290 -6.69 -14.39 28.12
N GLN A 291 -7.35 -13.42 27.47
CA GLN A 291 -8.78 -13.16 27.67
C GLN A 291 -9.65 -14.34 27.24
N ILE A 292 -9.37 -14.92 26.06
CA ILE A 292 -10.09 -16.09 25.55
C ILE A 292 -9.90 -17.29 26.51
N GLU A 293 -8.68 -17.56 26.93
CA GLU A 293 -8.37 -18.65 27.87
C GLU A 293 -9.12 -18.46 29.22
N ALA A 294 -9.20 -17.23 29.71
CA ALA A 294 -9.95 -16.91 30.92
C ALA A 294 -11.48 -17.08 30.74
N GLN A 295 -12.04 -16.74 29.58
CA GLN A 295 -13.45 -16.98 29.26
C GLN A 295 -13.76 -18.50 29.22
N VAL A 296 -12.92 -19.25 28.50
CA VAL A 296 -13.06 -20.73 28.43
C VAL A 296 -13.00 -21.36 29.81
N SER A 297 -12.07 -20.93 30.67
CA SER A 297 -11.94 -21.48 32.04
C SER A 297 -13.14 -21.19 32.94
N ARG A 298 -13.91 -20.12 32.66
CA ARG A 298 -15.16 -19.79 33.34
C ARG A 298 -16.40 -20.45 32.72
N GLY A 299 -16.23 -21.22 31.64
CA GLY A 299 -17.35 -21.81 30.89
C GLY A 299 -18.20 -20.78 30.13
N GLU A 300 -17.66 -19.60 29.87
CA GLU A 300 -18.33 -18.56 29.12
C GLU A 300 -18.21 -18.83 27.61
N PRO A 301 -19.25 -18.52 26.82
CA PRO A 301 -19.13 -18.64 25.36
C PRO A 301 -18.06 -17.69 24.83
N VAL A 302 -17.17 -18.24 24.02
CA VAL A 302 -16.17 -17.42 23.30
C VAL A 302 -16.81 -16.94 22.02
N GLU A 303 -17.33 -15.74 22.07
CA GLU A 303 -17.71 -15.02 20.85
C GLU A 303 -16.50 -14.25 20.35
N GLY A 304 -16.19 -14.38 19.06
CA GLY A 304 -15.04 -13.71 18.52
C GLY A 304 -15.14 -13.50 17.01
N MET A 305 -14.44 -12.46 16.54
CA MET A 305 -14.44 -12.08 15.15
C MET A 305 -13.24 -12.70 14.41
N TYR A 306 -12.15 -11.96 14.31
CA TYR A 306 -11.07 -12.34 13.40
C TYR A 306 -9.97 -13.17 14.07
N LEU A 307 -9.40 -12.72 15.20
CA LEU A 307 -8.33 -13.46 15.87
C LEU A 307 -8.84 -14.78 16.45
N THR A 308 -10.03 -14.78 17.05
CA THR A 308 -10.67 -16.00 17.55
C THR A 308 -10.87 -17.03 16.42
N TYR A 309 -11.30 -16.55 15.24
CA TYR A 309 -11.38 -17.40 14.05
C TYR A 309 -10.00 -17.97 13.63
N LEU A 310 -8.95 -17.15 13.60
CA LEU A 310 -7.60 -17.61 13.23
C LEU A 310 -7.07 -18.64 14.22
N LEU A 311 -7.29 -18.45 15.52
CA LEU A 311 -6.86 -19.38 16.56
C LEU A 311 -7.60 -20.72 16.52
N SER A 312 -8.82 -20.74 15.96
CA SER A 312 -9.60 -21.97 15.74
C SER A 312 -9.32 -22.63 14.39
N SER A 313 -8.52 -22.01 13.53
CA SER A 313 -8.16 -22.51 12.20
C SER A 313 -6.98 -23.50 12.26
N GLU A 314 -6.57 -24.02 11.11
CA GLU A 314 -5.40 -24.89 10.97
C GLU A 314 -4.04 -24.18 11.07
N LEU A 315 -4.03 -22.86 11.29
CA LEU A 315 -2.78 -22.10 11.37
C LEU A 315 -2.04 -22.38 12.69
N SER A 316 -0.72 -22.55 12.57
CA SER A 316 0.13 -22.58 13.75
C SER A 316 0.18 -21.24 14.45
N ARG A 317 0.52 -21.21 15.74
CA ARG A 317 0.68 -19.96 16.49
C ARG A 317 1.67 -19.00 15.82
N ALA A 318 2.77 -19.50 15.29
CA ALA A 318 3.77 -18.68 14.58
C ALA A 318 3.17 -18.02 13.32
N GLU A 319 2.34 -18.74 12.57
CA GLU A 319 1.63 -18.19 11.41
C GLU A 319 0.58 -17.17 11.83
N VAL A 320 -0.14 -17.38 12.93
CA VAL A 320 -1.08 -16.39 13.46
C VAL A 320 -0.37 -15.10 13.83
N TYR A 321 0.76 -15.15 14.55
CA TYR A 321 1.52 -13.95 14.94
C TYR A 321 1.95 -13.15 13.72
N ILE A 322 2.58 -13.79 12.75
CA ILE A 322 3.07 -13.06 11.58
C ILE A 322 1.92 -12.55 10.69
N THR A 323 0.88 -13.34 10.51
CA THR A 323 -0.28 -12.96 9.71
C THR A 323 -0.99 -11.75 10.30
N VAL A 324 -1.24 -11.75 11.61
CA VAL A 324 -1.90 -10.61 12.28
C VAL A 324 -1.01 -9.37 12.24
N THR A 325 0.31 -9.51 12.41
CA THR A 325 1.27 -8.40 12.23
C THR A 325 1.16 -7.79 10.84
N GLU A 326 1.11 -8.63 9.80
CA GLU A 326 1.01 -8.17 8.41
C GLU A 326 -0.35 -7.55 8.08
N LEU A 327 -1.44 -8.05 8.66
CA LEU A 327 -2.78 -7.47 8.51
C LEU A 327 -2.89 -6.12 9.20
N LEU A 328 -2.32 -6.01 10.41
CA LEU A 328 -2.26 -4.75 11.14
C LEU A 328 -1.50 -3.69 10.34
N LEU A 329 -0.32 -4.05 9.81
CA LEU A 329 0.46 -3.19 8.91
C LEU A 329 -0.36 -2.77 7.67
N GLY A 330 -1.02 -3.73 7.01
CA GLY A 330 -1.79 -3.48 5.80
C GLY A 330 -2.98 -2.55 6.01
N GLY A 331 -3.64 -2.61 7.17
CA GLY A 331 -4.83 -1.81 7.49
C GLY A 331 -4.54 -0.35 7.85
N VAL A 332 -3.36 -0.05 8.35
CA VAL A 332 -3.01 1.30 8.84
C VAL A 332 -2.65 2.24 7.70
N ASP A 333 -1.57 1.95 7.00
CA ASP A 333 -0.98 2.87 6.01
C ASP A 333 -1.92 3.11 4.81
N THR A 334 -2.53 2.04 4.29
CA THR A 334 -3.38 2.13 3.11
C THR A 334 -4.64 2.96 3.35
N THR A 335 -5.33 2.74 4.47
CA THR A 335 -6.54 3.46 4.85
C THR A 335 -6.26 4.93 5.12
N SER A 336 -5.21 5.22 5.90
CA SER A 336 -4.83 6.58 6.29
C SER A 336 -4.45 7.44 5.10
N ASN A 337 -3.64 6.91 4.17
CA ASN A 337 -3.25 7.63 2.96
C ASN A 337 -4.42 7.83 2.00
N THR A 338 -5.25 6.82 1.79
CA THR A 338 -6.43 6.96 0.92
C THR A 338 -7.38 8.03 1.44
N LEU A 339 -7.64 8.05 2.75
CA LEU A 339 -8.48 9.05 3.38
C LEU A 339 -7.87 10.47 3.28
N SER A 340 -6.56 10.58 3.53
CA SER A 340 -5.84 11.85 3.40
C SER A 340 -5.94 12.44 2.00
N TRP A 341 -5.72 11.64 0.96
CA TRP A 341 -5.82 12.09 -0.42
C TRP A 341 -7.25 12.41 -0.83
N ALA A 342 -8.23 11.60 -0.41
CA ALA A 342 -9.65 11.87 -0.70
C ALA A 342 -10.08 13.22 -0.14
N LEU A 343 -9.78 13.49 1.13
CA LEU A 343 -10.13 14.77 1.76
C LEU A 343 -9.34 15.95 1.18
N TYR A 344 -8.06 15.75 0.82
CA TYR A 344 -7.27 16.77 0.14
C TYR A 344 -7.92 17.21 -1.18
N HIS A 345 -8.36 16.25 -2.00
CA HIS A 345 -9.01 16.56 -3.28
C HIS A 345 -10.38 17.19 -3.11
N LEU A 346 -11.19 16.68 -2.18
CA LEU A 346 -12.49 17.27 -1.86
C LEU A 346 -12.36 18.70 -1.33
N ALA A 347 -11.32 18.99 -0.51
CA ALA A 347 -11.06 20.34 -0.03
C ALA A 347 -10.67 21.32 -1.16
N ARG A 348 -10.11 20.81 -2.25
CA ARG A 348 -9.71 21.62 -3.43
C ARG A 348 -10.80 21.77 -4.47
N ASP A 349 -11.83 20.96 -4.41
CA ASP A 349 -12.98 21.01 -5.32
C ASP A 349 -14.31 21.13 -4.53
N PRO A 350 -14.73 22.38 -4.21
CA PRO A 350 -15.96 22.62 -3.47
C PRO A 350 -17.21 22.02 -4.14
N LYS A 351 -17.24 21.94 -5.48
CA LYS A 351 -18.39 21.36 -6.20
C LYS A 351 -18.47 19.85 -5.99
N ALA A 352 -17.33 19.16 -6.06
CA ALA A 352 -17.27 17.73 -5.76
C ALA A 352 -17.62 17.45 -4.29
N GLN A 353 -17.15 18.29 -3.37
CA GLN A 353 -17.47 18.19 -1.95
C GLN A 353 -18.98 18.37 -1.71
N GLU A 354 -19.59 19.39 -2.27
CA GLU A 354 -21.02 19.67 -2.15
C GLU A 354 -21.86 18.53 -2.75
N ARG A 355 -21.48 18.03 -3.92
CA ARG A 355 -22.17 16.88 -4.55
C ARG A 355 -22.11 15.64 -3.67
N LEU A 356 -20.95 15.33 -3.08
CA LEU A 356 -20.79 14.22 -2.15
C LEU A 356 -21.64 14.43 -0.90
N TYR A 357 -21.61 15.64 -0.33
CA TYR A 357 -22.45 15.99 0.82
C TYR A 357 -23.93 15.77 0.56
N ASN A 358 -24.44 16.23 -0.60
CA ASN A 358 -25.83 16.09 -0.98
C ASN A 358 -26.22 14.61 -1.17
N GLU A 359 -25.36 13.77 -1.78
CA GLU A 359 -25.61 12.34 -1.87
C GLU A 359 -25.68 11.69 -0.48
N VAL A 360 -24.69 11.92 0.37
CA VAL A 360 -24.64 11.35 1.73
C VAL A 360 -25.84 11.80 2.55
N ASN A 361 -26.17 13.09 2.51
CA ASN A 361 -27.33 13.63 3.26
C ASN A 361 -28.68 13.11 2.76
N SER A 362 -28.81 12.83 1.46
CA SER A 362 -30.03 12.25 0.90
C SER A 362 -30.25 10.79 1.33
N VAL A 363 -29.16 10.03 1.48
CA VAL A 363 -29.20 8.61 1.84
C VAL A 363 -29.23 8.43 3.37
N CYS A 364 -28.52 9.29 4.10
CA CYS A 364 -28.42 9.28 5.56
C CYS A 364 -28.85 10.65 6.13
N PRO A 365 -30.15 11.00 6.08
CA PRO A 365 -30.63 12.25 6.66
C PRO A 365 -30.42 12.24 8.18
N ASP A 366 -30.43 13.45 8.79
CA ASP A 366 -30.31 13.64 10.23
C ASP A 366 -28.99 13.12 10.84
N ARG A 367 -27.94 12.98 10.01
CA ARG A 367 -26.61 12.47 10.41
C ARG A 367 -26.64 11.09 11.06
N ARG A 368 -27.62 10.28 10.72
CA ARG A 368 -27.67 8.89 11.19
C ARG A 368 -26.49 8.09 10.64
N GLU A 369 -26.07 7.10 11.39
CA GLU A 369 -25.02 6.18 10.97
C GLU A 369 -25.41 5.41 9.71
N PRO A 370 -24.52 5.33 8.71
CA PRO A 370 -24.83 4.62 7.46
C PRO A 370 -24.80 3.09 7.68
N THR A 371 -25.80 2.40 7.15
CA THR A 371 -25.80 0.95 7.07
C THR A 371 -25.10 0.48 5.78
N THR A 372 -24.82 -0.82 5.69
CA THR A 372 -24.28 -1.43 4.46
C THR A 372 -25.16 -1.18 3.25
N ASP A 373 -26.50 -1.20 3.44
CA ASP A 373 -27.45 -0.89 2.39
C ASP A 373 -27.38 0.59 1.94
N ASN A 374 -27.15 1.50 2.88
CA ASN A 374 -26.94 2.91 2.56
C ASN A 374 -25.69 3.09 1.70
N LEU A 375 -24.58 2.42 2.02
CA LEU A 375 -23.36 2.48 1.22
C LEU A 375 -23.57 2.01 -0.23
N SER A 376 -24.47 1.05 -0.45
CA SER A 376 -24.80 0.60 -1.81
C SER A 376 -25.45 1.70 -2.65
N LYS A 377 -26.16 2.64 -2.02
CA LYS A 377 -26.90 3.76 -2.60
C LYS A 377 -26.09 5.04 -2.79
N MET A 378 -24.77 4.98 -2.55
CA MET A 378 -23.83 6.11 -2.68
C MET A 378 -22.85 5.92 -3.84
N PRO A 379 -23.30 5.97 -5.11
CA PRO A 379 -22.43 5.76 -6.27
C PRO A 379 -21.39 6.86 -6.44
N TYR A 380 -21.70 8.10 -6.07
CA TYR A 380 -20.74 9.20 -6.17
C TYR A 380 -19.61 9.07 -5.15
N MET A 381 -19.92 8.69 -3.91
CA MET A 381 -18.89 8.37 -2.90
C MET A 381 -17.95 7.25 -3.40
N LYS A 382 -18.51 6.19 -4.00
CA LYS A 382 -17.70 5.13 -4.62
C LYS A 382 -16.83 5.67 -5.76
N ALA A 383 -17.35 6.61 -6.57
CA ALA A 383 -16.59 7.25 -7.63
C ALA A 383 -15.45 8.12 -7.08
N VAL A 384 -15.69 8.88 -6.00
CA VAL A 384 -14.65 9.69 -5.32
C VAL A 384 -13.51 8.80 -4.83
N ILE A 385 -13.83 7.68 -4.16
CA ILE A 385 -12.81 6.74 -3.69
C ILE A 385 -12.02 6.15 -4.87
N LYS A 386 -12.70 5.70 -5.92
CA LYS A 386 -12.04 5.13 -7.11
C LYS A 386 -11.15 6.15 -7.82
N GLU A 387 -11.60 7.40 -7.95
CA GLU A 387 -10.82 8.47 -8.57
C GLU A 387 -9.60 8.85 -7.72
N THR A 388 -9.76 8.88 -6.40
CA THR A 388 -8.64 9.08 -5.48
C THR A 388 -7.59 7.99 -5.65
N LEU A 389 -8.00 6.73 -5.67
CA LEU A 389 -7.09 5.59 -5.85
C LEU A 389 -6.50 5.53 -7.28
N ARG A 390 -7.21 6.04 -8.28
CA ARG A 390 -6.67 6.16 -9.64
C ARG A 390 -5.54 7.16 -9.70
N LEU A 391 -5.71 8.33 -9.10
CA LEU A 391 -4.72 9.42 -9.10
C LEU A 391 -3.57 9.16 -8.12
N TYR A 392 -3.87 8.63 -6.95
CA TYR A 392 -2.94 8.42 -5.85
C TYR A 392 -3.08 7.01 -5.25
N PRO A 393 -2.72 5.97 -6.02
CA PRO A 393 -2.74 4.61 -5.50
C PRO A 393 -1.70 4.49 -4.38
N VAL A 394 -2.09 3.96 -3.23
CA VAL A 394 -1.16 3.74 -2.11
C VAL A 394 -0.08 2.73 -2.47
N VAL A 395 -0.44 1.73 -3.27
CA VAL A 395 0.49 0.77 -3.88
C VAL A 395 0.50 1.02 -5.39
N PRO A 396 1.47 1.79 -5.92
CA PRO A 396 1.45 2.23 -7.31
C PRO A 396 1.79 1.14 -8.32
N GLY A 397 2.37 0.02 -7.89
CA GLY A 397 2.75 -1.09 -8.75
C GLY A 397 2.58 -2.43 -8.08
N ASN A 398 2.38 -3.47 -8.88
CA ASN A 398 2.33 -4.86 -8.41
C ASN A 398 3.24 -5.71 -9.28
N GLY A 399 4.06 -6.55 -8.69
CA GLY A 399 5.04 -7.36 -9.41
C GLY A 399 4.62 -8.82 -9.56
N ARG A 400 5.03 -9.41 -10.70
CA ARG A 400 4.88 -10.83 -10.97
C ARG A 400 6.17 -11.41 -11.49
N PHE A 401 6.48 -12.63 -11.08
CA PHE A 401 7.53 -13.45 -11.68
C PHE A 401 6.92 -14.48 -12.62
N VAL A 402 7.52 -14.63 -13.80
CA VAL A 402 7.14 -15.67 -14.77
C VAL A 402 7.83 -16.97 -14.36
N SER A 403 7.19 -17.78 -13.50
CA SER A 403 7.82 -18.95 -12.86
C SER A 403 7.27 -20.30 -13.31
N GLU A 404 5.97 -20.41 -13.58
CA GLU A 404 5.33 -21.71 -13.86
C GLU A 404 5.37 -22.10 -15.33
N SER A 405 5.12 -21.15 -16.22
CA SER A 405 5.08 -21.34 -17.66
C SER A 405 5.65 -20.13 -18.38
N GLU A 406 5.97 -20.26 -19.65
CA GLU A 406 6.24 -19.13 -20.51
C GLU A 406 4.98 -18.26 -20.68
N VAL A 407 5.18 -16.97 -20.89
CA VAL A 407 4.12 -15.96 -21.00
C VAL A 407 4.36 -15.11 -22.25
N VAL A 408 3.30 -14.79 -22.97
CA VAL A 408 3.33 -13.84 -24.09
C VAL A 408 2.46 -12.64 -23.74
N VAL A 409 3.04 -11.45 -23.80
CA VAL A 409 2.34 -10.16 -23.55
C VAL A 409 2.72 -9.17 -24.63
N ALA A 410 1.75 -8.53 -25.27
CA ALA A 410 1.96 -7.54 -26.31
C ALA A 410 2.92 -8.05 -27.45
N ASN A 411 2.83 -9.31 -27.80
CA ASN A 411 3.70 -9.97 -28.79
C ASN A 411 5.18 -10.12 -28.37
N TYR A 412 5.49 -9.95 -27.08
CA TYR A 412 6.78 -10.27 -26.49
C TYR A 412 6.69 -11.61 -25.76
N TRP A 413 7.67 -12.46 -25.99
CA TRP A 413 7.78 -13.76 -25.32
C TRP A 413 8.69 -13.67 -24.11
N PHE A 414 8.18 -14.17 -23.00
CA PHE A 414 8.86 -14.29 -21.71
C PHE A 414 9.06 -15.75 -21.38
N PRO A 415 10.28 -16.25 -21.42
CA PRO A 415 10.55 -17.65 -21.10
C PRO A 415 10.30 -17.94 -19.62
N LYS A 416 9.90 -19.18 -19.33
CA LYS A 416 9.93 -19.70 -17.96
C LYS A 416 11.37 -19.63 -17.44
N LYS A 417 11.60 -18.95 -16.33
CA LYS A 417 12.92 -18.90 -15.66
C LYS A 417 12.76 -18.73 -14.16
N ASP A 418 13.69 -19.34 -13.40
CA ASP A 418 13.81 -19.18 -11.95
C ASP A 418 14.34 -17.79 -11.52
N SER A 419 14.79 -16.97 -12.48
CA SER A 419 15.36 -15.64 -12.25
C SER A 419 15.05 -14.71 -13.41
N VAL A 420 13.84 -14.18 -13.51
CA VAL A 420 13.44 -13.32 -14.63
C VAL A 420 12.87 -12.02 -14.16
N PRO A 421 12.94 -10.97 -15.00
CA PRO A 421 12.44 -9.66 -14.68
C PRO A 421 11.02 -9.76 -14.14
N SER A 422 10.82 -9.12 -12.99
CA SER A 422 9.49 -8.95 -12.47
C SER A 422 8.68 -8.11 -13.44
N VAL A 423 7.53 -8.61 -13.86
CA VAL A 423 6.57 -7.78 -14.57
C VAL A 423 5.92 -6.87 -13.54
N SER A 424 6.22 -5.59 -13.61
CA SER A 424 5.60 -4.59 -12.73
C SER A 424 4.36 -4.03 -13.41
N LEU A 425 3.22 -4.22 -12.75
CA LEU A 425 1.92 -3.76 -13.22
C LEU A 425 1.68 -2.37 -12.63
N HIS A 426 1.63 -1.34 -13.48
CA HIS A 426 1.46 0.03 -13.05
C HIS A 426 0.08 0.54 -13.43
N ASN A 427 -0.65 1.04 -12.46
CA ASN A 427 -1.87 1.80 -12.70
C ASN A 427 -1.50 3.25 -13.02
N LEU A 428 -1.00 3.47 -14.22
CA LEU A 428 -0.67 4.81 -14.75
C LEU A 428 -1.82 5.27 -15.64
N SER A 429 -2.77 5.94 -15.04
CA SER A 429 -3.88 6.59 -15.74
C SER A 429 -3.46 7.94 -16.31
#